data_eb42fb562fecf76f8c3aebff08470619
#
_entry.id   eb42fb562fecf76f8c3aebff08470619
#
_cell.length_a   1.000
_cell.length_b   1.000
_cell.length_c   1.000
_cell.angle_alpha   90.00
_cell.angle_beta   90.00
_cell.angle_gamma   90.00
#
_symmetry.space_group_name_H-M   'P 1'
#
loop_
_entity.id
_entity.type
_entity.pdbx_description
1 polymer ?
#
loop_
_entity_poly.entity_id
_entity_poly.type
_entity_poly.pdbx_seq_one_letter_code
_entity_poly.pdbx_strand_id
1 'polypeptide(L)'
;MGKCQDHIARKLCSHHQDQKWHDKQSKKAHLGTALKVSPSGGTSHAKGILLENVRVEAKQVNSAIGKCFRGQLIKRSKKLTAFLPNDGCLNFTAENDEVLVLDLVAKGHAVGDIPGVHFKFVKVANVSLLALCKGKKKKPR
;
A
#
# COMPACT_ATOMS: atom_id res chain seq x y z
N MET A 1 52.70 -12.21 -1.07
CA MET A 1 51.88 -12.60 -1.59
C MET A 1 51.51 -13.96 -1.37
N GLY A 2 51.61 -14.79 -1.94
CA GLY A 2 51.27 -16.15 -1.70
C GLY A 2 50.47 -16.38 -0.47
N LYS A 3 49.85 -15.40 -0.04
CA LYS A 3 49.11 -15.52 1.21
C LYS A 3 48.07 -16.58 1.08
N CYS A 4 47.87 -17.23 2.16
CA CYS A 4 46.81 -18.20 2.19
C CYS A 4 45.51 -17.49 1.83
N GLN A 5 44.97 -17.91 0.70
CA GLN A 5 43.76 -17.31 0.19
C GLN A 5 42.63 -17.36 1.21
N ASP A 6 42.60 -18.36 2.03
CA ASP A 6 41.57 -18.52 3.04
C ASP A 6 41.59 -17.41 4.08
N HIS A 7 42.76 -16.99 4.47
CA HIS A 7 42.89 -15.91 5.46
C HIS A 7 42.50 -14.56 4.86
N ILE A 8 42.96 -14.30 3.65
CA ILE A 8 42.62 -13.07 2.94
C ILE A 8 41.12 -13.07 2.60
N ALA A 9 40.63 -14.19 2.12
CA ALA A 9 39.23 -14.32 1.76
C ALA A 9 38.31 -14.12 2.95
N ARG A 10 38.70 -14.61 4.12
CA ARG A 10 37.88 -14.45 5.31
C ARG A 10 37.73 -12.98 5.70
N LYS A 11 38.80 -12.22 5.71
CA LYS A 11 38.75 -10.80 6.00
C LYS A 11 37.96 -10.03 4.95
N LEU A 12 38.19 -10.35 3.69
CA LEU A 12 37.47 -9.72 2.58
C LEU A 12 35.98 -10.05 2.62
N CYS A 13 35.65 -11.29 2.94
CA CYS A 13 34.26 -11.69 3.07
C CYS A 13 33.55 -10.94 4.18
N SER A 14 34.20 -10.82 5.34
CA SER A 14 33.64 -10.09 6.48
C SER A 14 33.47 -8.62 6.14
N HIS A 15 34.47 -8.02 5.51
CA HIS A 15 34.43 -6.63 5.12
C HIS A 15 33.31 -6.38 4.08
N HIS A 16 33.21 -7.25 3.10
CA HIS A 16 32.16 -7.17 2.06
C HIS A 16 30.77 -7.28 2.67
N GLN A 17 30.61 -8.19 3.61
CA GLN A 17 29.34 -8.37 4.32
C GLN A 17 28.97 -7.13 5.12
N ASP A 18 29.94 -6.53 5.82
CA ASP A 18 29.70 -5.29 6.57
C ASP A 18 29.32 -4.14 5.65
N GLN A 19 29.98 -4.03 4.50
CA GLN A 19 29.68 -2.98 3.52
C GLN A 19 28.32 -3.17 2.88
N LYS A 20 27.89 -4.40 2.69
CA LYS A 20 26.56 -4.68 2.17
C LYS A 20 25.46 -4.12 3.06
N TRP A 21 25.67 -4.12 4.36
CA TRP A 21 24.68 -3.58 5.30
C TRP A 21 24.53 -2.07 5.19
N HIS A 22 25.50 -1.39 4.60
CA HIS A 22 25.40 0.06 4.36
C HIS A 22 24.58 0.39 3.10
N ASP A 23 24.40 -0.56 2.20
CA ASP A 23 23.58 -0.37 1.03
C ASP A 23 22.10 -0.45 1.41
N LYS A 24 21.36 0.62 1.13
CA LYS A 24 19.95 0.71 1.52
C LYS A 24 19.10 -0.40 0.91
N GLN A 25 19.29 -0.68 -0.36
CA GLN A 25 18.47 -1.67 -1.06
C GLN A 25 18.77 -3.09 -0.59
N SER A 26 20.04 -3.43 -0.43
CA SER A 26 20.45 -4.73 0.06
C SER A 26 19.95 -4.96 1.48
N LYS A 27 20.09 -3.96 2.33
CA LYS A 27 19.62 -4.02 3.72
C LYS A 27 18.11 -4.25 3.78
N LYS A 28 17.34 -3.51 2.99
CA LYS A 28 15.89 -3.67 2.95
C LYS A 28 15.47 -5.08 2.52
N ALA A 29 16.15 -5.61 1.51
CA ALA A 29 15.84 -6.94 1.00
C ALA A 29 16.11 -8.04 2.02
N HIS A 30 17.23 -7.94 2.75
CA HIS A 30 17.64 -8.98 3.70
C HIS A 30 16.93 -8.91 5.05
N LEU A 31 16.61 -7.71 5.52
CA LEU A 31 15.92 -7.56 6.80
C LEU A 31 14.45 -7.96 6.73
N GLY A 32 13.84 -7.85 5.56
CA GLY A 32 12.43 -8.16 5.42
C GLY A 32 11.48 -7.20 6.13
N THR A 33 11.99 -6.12 6.68
CA THR A 33 11.16 -5.15 7.42
C THR A 33 10.18 -4.44 6.52
N ALA A 34 10.54 -4.22 5.25
CA ALA A 34 9.65 -3.56 4.30
C ALA A 34 8.36 -4.37 4.09
N LEU A 35 8.48 -5.69 4.03
CA LEU A 35 7.30 -6.55 3.89
C LEU A 35 6.46 -6.58 5.15
N LYS A 36 7.09 -6.50 6.32
CA LYS A 36 6.36 -6.48 7.60
C LYS A 36 5.61 -5.18 7.80
N VAL A 37 6.19 -4.07 7.37
CA VAL A 37 5.57 -2.74 7.50
C VAL A 37 4.43 -2.56 6.51
N SER A 38 4.55 -3.13 5.32
CA SER A 38 3.49 -3.03 4.32
C SER A 38 2.23 -3.75 4.77
N PRO A 39 1.08 -3.07 4.80
CA PRO A 39 -0.18 -3.73 5.17
C PRO A 39 -0.53 -4.89 4.24
N SER A 40 -0.20 -4.78 2.96
CA SER A 40 -0.48 -5.81 1.97
C SER A 40 0.54 -6.95 1.95
N GLY A 41 1.64 -6.81 2.68
CA GLY A 41 2.68 -7.84 2.72
C GLY A 41 3.48 -7.99 1.45
N GLY A 42 3.56 -6.95 0.63
CA GLY A 42 4.29 -6.96 -0.63
C GLY A 42 3.43 -7.24 -1.86
N THR A 43 2.17 -7.59 -1.67
CA THR A 43 1.24 -7.77 -2.80
C THR A 43 0.71 -6.41 -3.26
N SER A 44 0.43 -6.30 -4.56
CA SER A 44 -0.09 -5.06 -5.11
C SER A 44 -1.53 -4.78 -4.70
N HIS A 45 -2.31 -5.83 -4.51
CA HIS A 45 -3.73 -5.74 -4.16
C HIS A 45 -4.02 -6.58 -2.94
N ALA A 46 -4.96 -6.13 -2.12
CA ALA A 46 -5.37 -6.88 -0.93
C ALA A 46 -6.86 -6.72 -0.72
N LYS A 47 -7.50 -7.78 -0.25
CA LYS A 47 -8.93 -7.76 0.07
C LYS A 47 -9.12 -7.30 1.51
N GLY A 48 -10.18 -6.55 1.72
CA GLY A 48 -10.53 -6.06 3.04
C GLY A 48 -12.01 -5.81 3.19
N ILE A 49 -12.40 -5.43 4.39
CA ILE A 49 -13.78 -5.10 4.71
C ILE A 49 -13.84 -3.62 5.06
N LEU A 50 -14.82 -2.93 4.50
CA LEU A 50 -15.02 -1.50 4.75
C LEU A 50 -15.56 -1.28 6.15
N LEU A 51 -14.91 -0.44 6.95
CA LEU A 51 -15.35 -0.14 8.30
C LEU A 51 -16.13 1.16 8.41
N GLU A 52 -15.58 2.25 7.88
CA GLU A 52 -16.21 3.56 8.03
C GLU A 52 -15.79 4.51 6.93
N ASN A 53 -16.60 5.53 6.71
CA ASN A 53 -16.28 6.61 5.77
C ASN A 53 -15.52 7.71 6.51
N VAL A 54 -14.45 8.18 5.91
CA VAL A 54 -13.60 9.24 6.48
C VAL A 54 -13.43 10.35 5.45
N ARG A 55 -13.53 11.57 5.90
CA ARG A 55 -13.23 12.74 5.08
C ARG A 55 -11.87 13.27 5.48
N VAL A 56 -10.97 13.36 4.52
CA VAL A 56 -9.61 13.83 4.76
C VAL A 56 -9.43 15.17 4.07
N GLU A 57 -8.94 16.14 4.82
CA GLU A 57 -8.67 17.46 4.27
C GLU A 57 -7.40 17.43 3.42
N ALA A 58 -7.37 18.26 2.38
CA ALA A 58 -6.20 18.39 1.54
C ALA A 58 -5.07 19.14 2.27
N LYS A 59 -3.85 19.02 1.73
CA LYS A 59 -2.71 19.75 2.26
C LYS A 59 -2.94 21.26 2.16
N GLN A 60 -2.18 22.02 2.95
CA GLN A 60 -2.34 23.45 3.14
C GLN A 60 -2.48 24.28 1.86
N VAL A 61 -1.81 23.90 0.78
CA VAL A 61 -1.86 24.63 -0.49
C VAL A 61 -3.20 24.48 -1.19
N ASN A 62 -3.89 23.37 -0.98
CA ASN A 62 -5.16 23.06 -1.65
C ASN A 62 -6.27 22.90 -0.62
N SER A 63 -7.43 23.45 -0.93
CA SER A 63 -8.61 23.38 -0.05
C SER A 63 -9.63 22.43 -0.65
N ALA A 64 -9.48 21.14 -0.37
CA ALA A 64 -10.43 20.14 -0.83
C ALA A 64 -10.62 19.09 0.25
N ILE A 65 -11.79 18.46 0.27
CA ILE A 65 -12.07 17.35 1.17
C ILE A 65 -12.03 16.06 0.36
N GLY A 66 -11.02 15.23 0.62
CA GLY A 66 -10.90 13.94 -0.02
C GLY A 66 -11.79 12.91 0.64
N LYS A 67 -12.56 12.17 -0.15
CA LYS A 67 -13.41 11.10 0.35
C LYS A 67 -12.59 9.82 0.44
N CYS A 68 -12.42 9.33 1.65
CA CYS A 68 -11.64 8.13 1.93
C CYS A 68 -12.46 7.16 2.76
N PHE A 69 -12.06 5.91 2.74
CA PHE A 69 -12.65 4.89 3.60
C PHE A 69 -11.58 4.26 4.44
N ARG A 70 -11.95 3.92 5.66
CA ARG A 70 -11.11 3.11 6.52
C ARG A 70 -11.57 1.67 6.41
N GLY A 71 -10.64 0.79 6.06
CA GLY A 71 -10.93 -0.62 5.93
C GLY A 71 -9.95 -1.46 6.72
N GLN A 72 -10.31 -2.71 6.95
CA GLN A 72 -9.45 -3.68 7.62
C GLN A 72 -9.17 -4.82 6.66
N LEU A 73 -7.89 -5.14 6.46
CA LEU A 73 -7.48 -6.24 5.59
C LEU A 73 -7.83 -7.59 6.22
N ILE A 74 -8.26 -8.53 5.39
CA ILE A 74 -8.65 -9.86 5.86
C ILE A 74 -7.43 -10.65 6.32
N LYS A 75 -6.36 -10.67 5.53
CA LYS A 75 -5.21 -11.53 5.82
C LYS A 75 -4.41 -11.13 7.06
N ARG A 76 -4.20 -9.86 7.27
CA ARG A 76 -3.33 -9.40 8.36
C ARG A 76 -4.06 -8.60 9.41
N SER A 77 -5.34 -8.44 9.27
CA SER A 77 -6.18 -7.67 10.19
C SER A 77 -5.70 -6.24 10.44
N LYS A 78 -4.88 -5.72 9.52
CA LYS A 78 -4.40 -4.35 9.63
C LYS A 78 -5.42 -3.38 9.07
N LYS A 79 -5.59 -2.28 9.78
CA LYS A 79 -6.47 -1.20 9.33
C LYS A 79 -5.71 -0.22 8.46
N LEU A 80 -6.34 0.25 7.41
CA LEU A 80 -5.75 1.25 6.54
C LEU A 80 -6.81 2.23 6.04
N THR A 81 -6.34 3.38 5.57
CA THR A 81 -7.19 4.39 4.95
C THR A 81 -6.89 4.42 3.47
N ALA A 82 -7.91 4.32 2.65
CA ALA A 82 -7.76 4.29 1.20
C ALA A 82 -8.64 5.35 0.55
N PHE A 83 -8.10 5.95 -0.51
CA PHE A 83 -8.77 6.98 -1.29
C PHE A 83 -9.81 6.35 -2.23
N LEU A 84 -10.97 7.01 -2.33
CA LEU A 84 -12.03 6.58 -3.24
C LEU A 84 -11.92 7.40 -4.52
N PRO A 85 -11.49 6.80 -5.64
CA PRO A 85 -11.39 7.52 -6.90
C PRO A 85 -12.74 7.77 -7.53
N ASN A 86 -12.81 8.75 -8.41
CA ASN A 86 -13.98 9.15 -9.20
C ASN A 86 -15.11 9.78 -8.38
N ASP A 87 -15.83 10.65 -9.02
CA ASP A 87 -16.97 11.31 -8.40
C ASP A 87 -18.16 10.36 -8.30
N GLY A 88 -18.89 10.46 -7.20
CA GLY A 88 -20.10 9.67 -7.00
C GLY A 88 -19.89 8.23 -6.61
N CYS A 89 -18.66 7.73 -6.55
CA CYS A 89 -18.40 6.36 -6.13
C CYS A 89 -18.78 6.11 -4.67
N LEU A 90 -18.90 7.14 -3.87
CA LEU A 90 -19.35 7.03 -2.50
C LEU A 90 -20.73 6.37 -2.41
N ASN A 91 -21.57 6.57 -3.41
CA ASN A 91 -22.93 6.01 -3.43
C ASN A 91 -22.95 4.51 -3.69
N PHE A 92 -21.85 3.96 -4.20
CA PHE A 92 -21.76 2.52 -4.51
C PHE A 92 -21.14 1.72 -3.37
N THR A 93 -20.67 2.37 -2.34
CA THR A 93 -19.99 1.72 -1.21
C THR A 93 -20.85 1.83 0.05
N ALA A 94 -20.84 0.76 0.84
CA ALA A 94 -21.55 0.71 2.10
C ALA A 94 -20.63 0.08 3.16
N GLU A 95 -20.94 0.28 4.41
CA GLU A 95 -20.20 -0.35 5.50
C GLU A 95 -20.31 -1.87 5.42
N ASN A 96 -19.26 -2.55 5.80
CA ASN A 96 -19.13 -4.02 5.79
C ASN A 96 -19.08 -4.64 4.38
N ASP A 97 -18.91 -3.84 3.34
CA ASP A 97 -18.68 -4.38 2.00
C ASP A 97 -17.27 -4.94 1.85
N GLU A 98 -17.13 -6.00 1.08
CA GLU A 98 -15.82 -6.53 0.72
C GLU A 98 -15.22 -5.67 -0.37
N VAL A 99 -14.00 -5.19 -0.15
CA VAL A 99 -13.33 -4.29 -1.09
C VAL A 99 -11.95 -4.81 -1.47
N LEU A 100 -11.49 -4.43 -2.64
CA LEU A 100 -10.13 -4.69 -3.09
C LEU A 100 -9.35 -3.38 -3.06
N VAL A 101 -8.26 -3.36 -2.33
CA VAL A 101 -7.43 -2.17 -2.13
C VAL A 101 -6.13 -2.32 -2.90
N LEU A 102 -5.76 -1.28 -3.62
CA LEU A 102 -4.51 -1.21 -4.38
C LEU A 102 -3.52 -0.31 -3.66
N ASP A 103 -2.28 -0.79 -3.52
CA ASP A 103 -1.19 0.04 -3.05
C ASP A 103 -0.74 0.95 -4.19
N LEU A 104 -0.64 2.24 -3.92
CA LEU A 104 -0.23 3.22 -4.93
C LEU A 104 1.26 3.13 -5.21
N VAL A 105 1.61 3.26 -6.48
CA VAL A 105 2.97 3.02 -6.98
C VAL A 105 3.96 4.14 -6.64
N ALA A 106 3.59 5.11 -5.84
CA ALA A 106 4.42 6.27 -5.56
C ALA A 106 5.45 6.06 -4.44
N LYS A 107 5.98 4.86 -4.30
CA LYS A 107 7.03 4.53 -3.32
C LYS A 107 6.70 4.96 -1.88
N GLY A 108 5.46 4.78 -1.49
CA GLY A 108 5.01 5.16 -0.16
C GLY A 108 4.61 6.62 0.00
N HIS A 109 4.55 7.37 -1.09
CA HIS A 109 4.05 8.74 -1.05
C HIS A 109 2.53 8.77 -1.11
N ALA A 110 1.95 9.78 -0.47
CA ALA A 110 0.52 9.97 -0.46
C ALA A 110 -0.01 10.38 -1.84
N VAL A 111 -1.29 10.18 -2.06
CA VAL A 111 -1.96 10.56 -3.31
C VAL A 111 -2.13 12.07 -3.34
N GLY A 112 -1.43 12.73 -4.26
CA GLY A 112 -1.62 14.15 -4.54
C GLY A 112 -1.74 15.01 -3.29
N ASP A 113 -2.89 15.64 -3.11
CA ASP A 113 -3.11 16.62 -2.06
C ASP A 113 -3.51 16.05 -0.71
N ILE A 114 -3.78 14.76 -0.63
CA ILE A 114 -4.26 14.14 0.59
C ILE A 114 -3.08 13.62 1.42
N PRO A 115 -2.92 14.07 2.68
CA PRO A 115 -1.81 13.62 3.50
C PRO A 115 -2.00 12.20 4.05
N GLY A 116 -0.95 11.40 3.96
CA GLY A 116 -0.92 10.09 4.62
C GLY A 116 -1.73 8.97 3.99
N VAL A 117 -2.36 9.19 2.84
CA VAL A 117 -3.17 8.16 2.19
C VAL A 117 -2.38 7.57 1.03
N HIS A 118 -2.01 6.30 1.16
CA HIS A 118 -1.17 5.59 0.19
C HIS A 118 -1.92 4.54 -0.63
N PHE A 119 -3.20 4.35 -0.38
CA PHE A 119 -3.99 3.28 -0.98
C PHE A 119 -5.22 3.82 -1.68
N LYS A 120 -5.76 3.06 -2.61
CA LYS A 120 -7.04 3.40 -3.25
C LYS A 120 -7.89 2.15 -3.43
N PHE A 121 -9.19 2.33 -3.47
CA PHE A 121 -10.12 1.23 -3.75
C PHE A 121 -10.24 1.00 -5.24
N VAL A 122 -10.28 -0.27 -5.63
CA VAL A 122 -10.40 -0.67 -7.03
C VAL A 122 -11.72 -1.38 -7.26
N LYS A 123 -12.12 -2.28 -6.37
CA LYS A 123 -13.34 -3.07 -6.50
C LYS A 123 -14.16 -3.04 -5.23
N VAL A 124 -15.46 -3.10 -5.39
CA VAL A 124 -16.41 -3.27 -4.29
C VAL A 124 -17.32 -4.43 -4.66
N ALA A 125 -17.46 -5.40 -3.74
CA ALA A 125 -18.27 -6.61 -3.96
C ALA A 125 -17.92 -7.32 -5.28
N ASN A 126 -16.62 -7.41 -5.58
CA ASN A 126 -16.06 -8.03 -6.79
C ASN A 126 -16.39 -7.30 -8.10
N VAL A 127 -16.92 -6.10 -8.03
CA VAL A 127 -17.22 -5.29 -9.23
C VAL A 127 -16.31 -4.06 -9.24
N SER A 128 -15.69 -3.79 -10.38
CA SER A 128 -14.80 -2.63 -10.53
C SER A 128 -15.56 -1.33 -10.28
N LEU A 129 -14.97 -0.44 -9.49
CA LEU A 129 -15.54 0.89 -9.26
C LEU A 129 -15.68 1.69 -10.55
N LEU A 130 -14.73 1.52 -11.47
CA LEU A 130 -14.83 2.19 -12.77
C LEU A 130 -16.05 1.74 -13.55
N ALA A 131 -16.34 0.44 -13.53
CA ALA A 131 -17.53 -0.10 -14.18
C ALA A 131 -18.82 0.39 -13.52
N LEU A 132 -18.84 0.49 -12.21
CA LEU A 132 -19.99 1.06 -11.48
C LEU A 132 -20.19 2.53 -11.79
N CYS A 133 -19.10 3.28 -11.84
CA CYS A 133 -19.14 4.72 -12.12
C CYS A 133 -19.63 5.01 -13.55
N LYS A 134 -19.20 4.18 -14.51
CA LYS A 134 -19.63 4.31 -15.90
C LYS A 134 -20.99 3.70 -16.18
N GLY A 135 -21.59 3.03 -15.22
CA GLY A 135 -22.90 2.39 -15.40
C GLY A 135 -22.87 1.10 -16.19
N LYS A 136 -21.72 0.52 -16.43
CA LYS A 136 -21.58 -0.73 -17.20
C LYS A 136 -22.02 -1.97 -16.44
N LYS A 137 -21.90 -1.94 -15.11
CA LYS A 137 -22.28 -3.05 -14.24
C LYS A 137 -23.00 -2.53 -13.01
N LYS A 138 -23.83 -3.36 -12.43
CA LYS A 138 -24.52 -3.04 -11.18
C LYS A 138 -23.84 -3.76 -10.03
N LYS A 139 -23.91 -3.16 -8.84
CA LYS A 139 -23.37 -3.77 -7.63
C LYS A 139 -24.20 -4.99 -7.26
N PRO A 140 -23.59 -6.17 -7.04
CA PRO A 140 -24.34 -7.34 -6.57
C PRO A 140 -24.80 -7.12 -5.13
N ARG A 141 -25.96 -7.67 -4.84
CA ARG A 141 -26.53 -7.59 -3.49
C ARG A 141 -26.00 -8.66 -2.56
#